data_fd89ad48c7e53c6988f59648075a97fd
#
_entry.id   fd89ad48c7e53c6988f59648075a97fd
#
_cell.length_a   1.000
_cell.length_b   1.000
_cell.length_c   1.000
_cell.angle_alpha   90.00
_cell.angle_beta   90.00
_cell.angle_gamma   90.00
#
_symmetry.space_group_name_H-M   'P 1'
#
loop_
_entity.id
_entity.type
_entity.pdbx_description
1 polymer ?
#
loop_
_entity_poly.entity_id
_entity_poly.type
_entity_poly.pdbx_seq_one_letter_code
_entity_poly.pdbx_strand_id
1 'polypeptide(L)'
;NCYNGTGVNQMTVKQRTFPSPIADPDTKQFWSAAKNGKLLVGSCNSCGEKHYYPRGICPHCGAQDITLVEASGKGEIYSWSVLRRADPPFAIAYVTLDEGPTMMTNIIECDLDALAIGQRVKLKFSETEEADGPPVPTFVLD
;
A
#
# COMPACT_ATOMS: atom_id res chain seq x y z
N ASN A 1 -3.79 -11.94 -14.06
CA ASN A 1 -2.52 -12.62 -13.90
C ASN A 1 -1.37 -11.65 -14.00
N CYS A 2 -0.68 -11.49 -12.91
CA CYS A 2 0.50 -10.64 -12.87
C CYS A 2 1.71 -11.48 -13.23
N TYR A 3 2.61 -10.97 -13.99
CA TYR A 3 3.87 -11.64 -14.37
C TYR A 3 3.78 -13.15 -14.26
N ASN A 4 2.91 -13.72 -14.98
CA ASN A 4 2.66 -15.14 -14.87
C ASN A 4 3.82 -16.01 -15.37
N GLY A 5 4.91 -15.42 -15.68
CA GLY A 5 6.12 -16.14 -16.04
C GLY A 5 6.06 -16.88 -17.35
N THR A 6 5.12 -16.57 -18.20
CA THR A 6 5.00 -17.23 -19.48
C THR A 6 6.20 -16.93 -20.36
N GLY A 7 7.28 -17.63 -20.13
CA GLY A 7 8.47 -17.51 -20.93
C GLY A 7 9.24 -16.20 -20.78
N VAL A 8 8.74 -15.27 -20.02
CA VAL A 8 9.48 -14.05 -19.75
C VAL A 8 10.49 -14.35 -18.66
N ASN A 9 11.75 -14.18 -18.98
CA ASN A 9 12.80 -14.31 -17.99
C ASN A 9 12.67 -13.17 -16.98
N GLN A 10 12.28 -13.49 -15.74
CA GLN A 10 12.11 -12.49 -14.69
C GLN A 10 13.39 -11.69 -14.43
N MET A 11 14.56 -12.22 -14.76
CA MET A 11 15.82 -11.52 -14.61
C MET A 11 15.95 -10.32 -15.55
N THR A 12 15.16 -10.25 -16.61
CA THR A 12 15.18 -9.11 -17.53
C THR A 12 14.12 -8.05 -17.21
N VAL A 13 13.23 -8.34 -16.25
CA VAL A 13 12.18 -7.40 -15.85
C VAL A 13 12.67 -6.59 -14.66
N LYS A 14 12.84 -5.29 -14.88
CA LYS A 14 13.22 -4.39 -13.80
C LYS A 14 12.04 -4.17 -12.87
N GLN A 15 12.28 -4.33 -11.58
CA GLN A 15 11.32 -3.96 -10.54
C GLN A 15 11.67 -2.57 -10.01
N ARG A 16 10.63 -1.79 -9.70
CA ARG A 16 10.83 -0.50 -9.06
C ARG A 16 11.39 -0.70 -7.66
N THR A 17 12.47 0.02 -7.34
CA THR A 17 12.96 0.10 -5.97
C THR A 17 12.20 1.19 -5.21
N PHE A 18 11.99 0.96 -3.93
CA PHE A 18 11.29 1.91 -3.07
C PHE A 18 12.27 2.53 -2.09
N PRO A 19 12.24 3.87 -1.90
CA PRO A 19 13.05 4.47 -0.86
C PRO A 19 12.55 4.02 0.51
N SER A 20 13.46 3.92 1.47
CA SER A 20 13.10 3.53 2.83
C SER A 20 12.37 4.68 3.51
N PRO A 21 11.21 4.42 4.11
CA PRO A 21 10.48 5.44 4.84
C PRO A 21 11.20 5.85 6.12
N ILE A 22 11.04 7.11 6.50
CA ILE A 22 11.54 7.63 7.76
C ILE A 22 10.36 7.65 8.74
N ALA A 23 10.48 6.86 9.80
CA ALA A 23 9.44 6.81 10.82
C ALA A 23 9.50 8.05 11.72
N ASP A 24 8.38 8.72 11.89
CA ASP A 24 8.23 9.80 12.87
C ASP A 24 7.41 9.29 14.07
N PRO A 25 7.22 10.11 15.13
CA PRO A 25 6.49 9.66 16.32
C PRO A 25 5.08 9.15 16.02
N ASP A 26 4.38 9.74 15.05
CA ASP A 26 3.01 9.34 14.71
C ASP A 26 2.95 8.05 13.90
N THR A 27 4.01 7.72 13.17
CA THR A 27 4.03 6.58 12.26
C THR A 27 4.91 5.43 12.71
N LYS A 28 5.63 5.60 13.82
CA LYS A 28 6.55 4.58 14.34
C LYS A 28 5.88 3.22 14.52
N GLN A 29 4.69 3.20 15.10
CA GLN A 29 3.96 1.97 15.33
C GLN A 29 3.52 1.33 14.01
N PHE A 30 3.13 2.14 13.03
CA PHE A 30 2.77 1.68 11.69
C PHE A 30 3.94 0.93 11.05
N TRP A 31 5.13 1.51 11.05
CA TRP A 31 6.30 0.89 10.42
C TRP A 31 6.82 -0.31 11.20
N SER A 32 6.68 -0.32 12.52
CA SER A 32 7.00 -1.50 13.33
C SER A 32 6.09 -2.68 12.99
N ALA A 33 4.80 -2.41 12.79
CA ALA A 33 3.86 -3.45 12.37
C ALA A 33 4.15 -3.93 10.94
N ALA A 34 4.57 -3.02 10.06
CA ALA A 34 4.93 -3.37 8.69
C ALA A 34 6.09 -4.39 8.65
N LYS A 35 7.06 -4.26 9.53
CA LYS A 35 8.14 -5.24 9.64
C LYS A 35 7.64 -6.63 10.02
N ASN A 36 6.49 -6.71 10.65
CA ASN A 36 5.83 -7.97 11.02
C ASN A 36 4.76 -8.40 10.00
N GLY A 37 4.69 -7.73 8.86
CA GLY A 37 3.75 -8.05 7.80
C GLY A 37 2.32 -7.57 8.05
N LYS A 38 2.13 -6.60 8.93
CA LYS A 38 0.81 -6.09 9.29
C LYS A 38 0.62 -4.66 8.80
N LEU A 39 -0.52 -4.40 8.18
CA LEU A 39 -0.93 -3.06 7.76
C LEU A 39 -1.87 -2.48 8.82
N LEU A 40 -1.48 -1.33 9.38
CA LEU A 40 -2.31 -0.63 10.35
C LEU A 40 -2.99 0.57 9.72
N VAL A 41 -4.21 0.81 10.12
CA VAL A 41 -4.97 2.03 9.77
C VAL A 41 -5.40 2.73 11.04
N GLY A 42 -5.59 4.05 10.96
CA GLY A 42 -6.09 4.81 12.10
C GLY A 42 -7.59 4.63 12.27
N SER A 43 -8.03 4.47 13.50
CA SER A 43 -9.45 4.43 13.85
C SER A 43 -9.72 5.48 14.90
N CYS A 44 -10.61 6.43 14.60
CA CYS A 44 -10.98 7.48 15.53
C CYS A 44 -12.02 6.95 16.52
N ASN A 45 -11.72 7.01 17.80
CA ASN A 45 -12.66 6.57 18.83
C ASN A 45 -13.78 7.58 19.06
N SER A 46 -13.64 8.80 18.57
CA SER A 46 -14.66 9.85 18.72
C SER A 46 -15.73 9.78 17.63
N CYS A 47 -15.35 9.74 16.35
CA CYS A 47 -16.31 9.71 15.27
C CYS A 47 -16.49 8.32 14.63
N GLY A 48 -15.65 7.35 14.98
CA GLY A 48 -15.73 6.00 14.46
C GLY A 48 -15.17 5.79 13.07
N GLU A 49 -14.69 6.84 12.42
CA GLU A 49 -14.16 6.75 11.06
C GLU A 49 -12.73 6.23 11.06
N LYS A 50 -12.39 5.48 10.02
CA LYS A 50 -11.03 5.00 9.79
C LYS A 50 -10.33 5.86 8.76
N HIS A 51 -9.02 5.95 8.86
CA HIS A 51 -8.23 6.71 7.91
C HIS A 51 -6.89 6.03 7.64
N TYR A 52 -6.33 6.32 6.50
CA TYR A 52 -4.97 6.02 6.09
C TYR A 52 -4.37 7.33 5.54
N TYR A 53 -3.25 7.74 5.89
CA TYR A 53 -2.16 7.14 6.63
C TYR A 53 -2.28 7.51 8.13
N PRO A 54 -1.62 6.77 9.08
CA PRO A 54 -1.80 7.04 10.52
C PRO A 54 -1.44 8.47 10.90
N ARG A 55 -2.31 9.10 11.67
CA ARG A 55 -2.15 10.47 12.15
C ARG A 55 -2.55 10.56 13.60
N GLY A 56 -1.93 11.48 14.35
CA GLY A 56 -2.32 11.74 15.73
C GLY A 56 -3.64 12.51 15.87
N ILE A 57 -4.13 13.08 14.77
CA ILE A 57 -5.38 13.85 14.74
C ILE A 57 -6.26 13.29 13.63
N CYS A 58 -7.52 13.02 13.96
CA CYS A 58 -8.47 12.50 12.98
C CYS A 58 -8.72 13.51 11.86
N PRO A 59 -8.54 13.14 10.59
CA PRO A 59 -8.79 14.05 9.47
C PRO A 59 -10.28 14.32 9.25
N HIS A 60 -11.17 13.53 9.86
CA HIS A 60 -12.62 13.69 9.69
C HIS A 60 -13.25 14.59 10.74
N CYS A 61 -12.83 14.49 12.01
CA CYS A 61 -13.44 15.26 13.09
C CYS A 61 -12.47 16.09 13.94
N GLY A 62 -11.17 15.94 13.74
CA GLY A 62 -10.16 16.71 14.49
C GLY A 62 -9.83 16.17 15.87
N ALA A 63 -10.43 15.07 16.30
CA ALA A 63 -10.16 14.49 17.60
C ALA A 63 -8.76 13.87 17.66
N GLN A 64 -8.16 13.83 18.84
CA GLN A 64 -6.84 13.25 19.07
C GLN A 64 -6.90 11.82 19.61
N ASP A 65 -8.09 11.24 19.69
CA ASP A 65 -8.30 9.91 20.24
C ASP A 65 -8.27 8.87 19.12
N ILE A 66 -7.08 8.50 18.70
CA ILE A 66 -6.83 7.60 17.56
C ILE A 66 -6.22 6.29 18.06
N THR A 67 -6.79 5.18 17.64
CA THR A 67 -6.24 3.84 17.85
C THR A 67 -5.83 3.28 16.49
N LEU A 68 -4.68 2.61 16.44
CA LEU A 68 -4.27 1.90 15.24
C LEU A 68 -4.83 0.49 15.27
N VAL A 69 -5.47 0.09 14.19
CA VAL A 69 -6.07 -1.24 14.06
C VAL A 69 -5.50 -1.95 12.83
N GLU A 70 -5.44 -3.27 12.90
CA GLU A 70 -4.94 -4.06 11.78
C GLU A 70 -5.99 -4.16 10.68
N ALA A 71 -5.57 -3.87 9.44
CA ALA A 71 -6.39 -4.05 8.27
C ALA A 71 -6.20 -5.46 7.70
N SER A 72 -7.21 -5.96 7.00
CA SER A 72 -7.15 -7.29 6.37
C SER A 72 -6.11 -7.36 5.25
N GLY A 73 -5.74 -6.21 4.68
CA GLY A 73 -4.86 -6.15 3.53
C GLY A 73 -5.57 -6.42 2.22
N LYS A 74 -6.89 -6.44 2.20
CA LYS A 74 -7.69 -6.65 0.99
C LYS A 74 -8.47 -5.41 0.65
N GLY A 75 -8.64 -5.17 -0.65
CA GLY A 75 -9.37 -4.03 -1.14
C GLY A 75 -9.63 -4.14 -2.63
N GLU A 76 -10.07 -3.04 -3.21
CA GLU A 76 -10.31 -2.97 -4.65
C GLU A 76 -9.75 -1.67 -5.22
N ILE A 77 -9.39 -1.70 -6.49
CA ILE A 77 -8.85 -0.53 -7.17
C ILE A 77 -9.97 0.49 -7.36
N TYR A 78 -9.79 1.67 -6.76
CA TYR A 78 -10.67 2.82 -6.93
C TYR A 78 -10.30 3.62 -8.19
N SER A 79 -9.00 3.84 -8.40
CA SER A 79 -8.45 4.47 -9.59
C SER A 79 -7.00 4.06 -9.75
N TRP A 80 -6.46 4.21 -10.96
CA TRP A 80 -5.08 3.83 -11.22
C TRP A 80 -4.48 4.67 -12.34
N SER A 81 -3.14 4.71 -12.37
CA SER A 81 -2.39 5.36 -13.42
C SER A 81 -1.07 4.62 -13.61
N VAL A 82 -0.62 4.54 -14.85
CA VAL A 82 0.66 3.90 -15.19
C VAL A 82 1.64 4.97 -15.64
N LEU A 83 2.79 5.01 -15.00
CA LEU A 83 3.89 5.89 -15.38
C LEU A 83 4.78 5.14 -16.37
N ARG A 84 4.41 5.18 -17.63
CA ARG A 84 5.07 4.38 -18.68
C ARG A 84 6.45 4.90 -19.05
N ARG A 85 6.70 6.20 -18.81
CA ARG A 85 8.00 6.81 -19.09
C ARG A 85 9.01 6.63 -17.98
N ALA A 86 8.59 6.12 -16.83
CA ALA A 86 9.51 5.81 -15.75
C ALA A 86 10.36 4.60 -16.12
N ASP A 87 11.53 4.50 -15.55
CA ASP A 87 12.42 3.36 -15.73
C ASP A 87 12.76 2.76 -14.36
N PRO A 88 12.16 1.63 -14.00
CA PRO A 88 11.17 0.85 -14.75
C PRO A 88 9.76 1.48 -14.69
N PRO A 89 8.88 1.20 -15.66
CA PRO A 89 7.49 1.65 -15.58
C PRO A 89 6.79 1.03 -14.37
N PHE A 90 5.86 1.78 -13.78
CA PHE A 90 5.13 1.29 -12.61
C PHE A 90 3.71 1.86 -12.58
N ALA A 91 2.85 1.21 -11.81
CA ALA A 91 1.48 1.63 -11.61
C ALA A 91 1.29 2.22 -10.22
N ILE A 92 0.60 3.36 -10.17
CA ILE A 92 0.10 3.95 -8.93
C ILE A 92 -1.41 3.71 -8.92
N ALA A 93 -1.94 3.38 -7.77
CA ALA A 93 -3.37 3.17 -7.62
C ALA A 93 -3.88 3.71 -6.29
N TYR A 94 -5.13 4.14 -6.29
CA TYR A 94 -5.88 4.33 -5.06
C TYR A 94 -6.66 3.05 -4.82
N VAL A 95 -6.44 2.44 -3.67
CA VAL A 95 -7.09 1.19 -3.28
C VAL A 95 -8.01 1.47 -2.10
N THR A 96 -9.28 1.14 -2.24
CA THR A 96 -10.23 1.22 -1.14
C THR A 96 -10.16 -0.08 -0.36
N LEU A 97 -9.69 0.02 0.88
CA LEU A 97 -9.58 -1.14 1.76
C LEU A 97 -10.97 -1.60 2.21
N ASP A 98 -11.10 -2.88 2.52
CA ASP A 98 -12.37 -3.44 3.00
C ASP A 98 -12.82 -2.77 4.32
N GLU A 99 -11.88 -2.22 5.08
CA GLU A 99 -12.16 -1.46 6.30
C GLU A 99 -12.70 -0.06 6.05
N GLY A 100 -12.65 0.44 4.80
CA GLY A 100 -13.23 1.71 4.41
C GLY A 100 -12.26 2.76 3.87
N PRO A 101 -11.09 2.97 4.45
CA PRO A 101 -10.21 4.03 3.95
C PRO A 101 -9.62 3.71 2.58
N THR A 102 -9.37 4.75 1.81
CA THR A 102 -8.71 4.65 0.51
C THR A 102 -7.26 5.10 0.66
N MET A 103 -6.34 4.29 0.17
CA MET A 103 -4.91 4.59 0.26
C MET A 103 -4.28 4.63 -1.12
N MET A 104 -3.28 5.51 -1.28
CA MET A 104 -2.45 5.52 -2.48
C MET A 104 -1.35 4.49 -2.32
N THR A 105 -1.16 3.66 -3.34
CA THR A 105 -0.19 2.59 -3.30
C THR A 105 0.31 2.26 -4.71
N ASN A 106 1.18 1.28 -4.79
CA ASN A 106 1.65 0.73 -6.06
C ASN A 106 1.07 -0.66 -6.25
N ILE A 107 0.68 -0.97 -7.49
CA ILE A 107 0.31 -2.32 -7.88
C ILE A 107 1.55 -2.95 -8.51
N ILE A 108 1.99 -4.05 -7.95
CA ILE A 108 3.22 -4.74 -8.37
C ILE A 108 2.91 -6.13 -8.91
N GLU A 109 3.90 -6.73 -9.54
CA GLU A 109 3.83 -8.11 -10.07
C GLU A 109 2.66 -8.33 -11.00
N CYS A 110 2.32 -7.33 -11.83
CA CYS A 110 1.20 -7.45 -12.74
C CYS A 110 1.49 -6.82 -14.10
N ASP A 111 0.72 -7.24 -15.08
CA ASP A 111 0.70 -6.60 -16.37
C ASP A 111 0.04 -5.23 -16.22
N LEU A 112 0.80 -4.17 -16.51
CA LEU A 112 0.32 -2.79 -16.36
C LEU A 112 -0.88 -2.49 -17.27
N ASP A 113 -1.09 -3.27 -18.32
CA ASP A 113 -2.22 -3.11 -19.22
C ASP A 113 -3.47 -3.88 -18.75
N ALA A 114 -3.35 -4.68 -17.70
CA ALA A 114 -4.44 -5.51 -17.19
C ALA A 114 -5.19 -4.89 -16.02
N LEU A 115 -4.86 -3.67 -15.62
CA LEU A 115 -5.47 -3.01 -14.48
C LEU A 115 -6.87 -2.48 -14.83
N ALA A 116 -7.78 -2.57 -13.88
CA ALA A 116 -9.15 -2.11 -14.05
C ALA A 116 -9.73 -1.61 -12.72
N ILE A 117 -10.62 -0.62 -12.80
CA ILE A 117 -11.35 -0.13 -11.64
C ILE A 117 -12.26 -1.25 -11.11
N GLY A 118 -12.32 -1.38 -9.79
CA GLY A 118 -13.12 -2.42 -9.14
C GLY A 118 -12.42 -3.77 -9.01
N GLN A 119 -11.22 -3.89 -9.54
CA GLN A 119 -10.45 -5.13 -9.46
C GLN A 119 -9.98 -5.38 -8.03
N ARG A 120 -10.13 -6.62 -7.56
CA ARG A 120 -9.69 -6.99 -6.22
C ARG A 120 -8.17 -7.08 -6.15
N VAL A 121 -7.64 -6.62 -5.05
CA VAL A 121 -6.20 -6.63 -4.79
C VAL A 121 -5.95 -7.07 -3.35
N LYS A 122 -4.74 -7.56 -3.11
CA LYS A 122 -4.30 -7.95 -1.78
C LYS A 122 -2.94 -7.34 -1.47
N LEU A 123 -2.70 -7.12 -0.20
CA LEU A 123 -1.47 -6.54 0.31
C LEU A 123 -0.29 -7.47 0.09
N LYS A 124 0.83 -6.89 -0.35
CA LYS A 124 2.13 -7.53 -0.34
C LYS A 124 3.16 -6.47 -0.01
N PHE A 125 3.82 -6.60 1.13
CA PHE A 125 4.87 -5.67 1.51
C PHE A 125 6.08 -5.82 0.59
N SER A 126 6.60 -4.69 0.11
CA SER A 126 7.80 -4.65 -0.70
C SER A 126 8.97 -4.16 0.12
N GLU A 127 10.11 -4.82 -0.04
CA GLU A 127 11.34 -4.39 0.60
C GLU A 127 11.79 -3.03 0.04
N THR A 128 12.49 -2.28 0.89
CA THR A 128 13.03 -0.97 0.54
C THR A 128 14.53 -1.06 0.28
N GLU A 129 15.14 0.05 -0.16
CA GLU A 129 16.56 0.11 -0.49
C GLU A 129 17.46 -0.24 0.68
N GLU A 130 17.06 0.07 1.90
CA GLU A 130 17.82 -0.28 3.10
C GLU A 130 17.42 -1.67 3.60
N ALA A 131 18.41 -2.53 3.82
CA ALA A 131 18.16 -3.90 4.27
C ALA A 131 17.40 -3.97 5.60
N ASP A 132 17.66 -3.02 6.50
CA ASP A 132 17.00 -2.94 7.81
C ASP A 132 15.82 -1.98 7.82
N GLY A 133 15.51 -1.35 6.69
CA GLY A 133 14.38 -0.42 6.58
C GLY A 133 13.04 -1.14 6.64
N PRO A 134 11.99 -0.46 7.12
CA PRO A 134 10.66 -1.08 7.11
C PRO A 134 10.17 -1.25 5.67
N PRO A 135 9.46 -2.36 5.38
CA PRO A 135 8.88 -2.55 4.05
C PRO A 135 7.72 -1.58 3.83
N VAL A 136 7.45 -1.27 2.57
CA VAL A 136 6.32 -0.42 2.21
C VAL A 136 5.14 -1.27 1.76
N PRO A 137 3.89 -0.87 2.08
CA PRO A 137 2.73 -1.59 1.61
C PRO A 137 2.54 -1.38 0.12
N THR A 138 2.44 -2.46 -0.61
CA THR A 138 2.09 -2.50 -2.02
C THR A 138 1.00 -3.54 -2.20
N PHE A 139 0.42 -3.63 -3.39
CA PHE A 139 -0.67 -4.57 -3.64
C PHE A 139 -0.41 -5.35 -4.91
N VAL A 140 -0.90 -6.56 -4.92
CA VAL A 140 -0.93 -7.42 -6.11
C VAL A 140 -2.37 -7.75 -6.44
N LEU A 141 -2.62 -8.13 -7.69
CA LEU A 141 -3.96 -8.56 -8.09
C LEU A 141 -4.33 -9.85 -7.36
N ASP A 142 -5.53 -9.87 -6.82
CA ASP A 142 -6.03 -11.01 -6.05
C ASP A 142 -6.66 -12.05 -6.97
#